data_f3fab0e9d4d7c744d1428921ae3d2b74
#
_entry.id   f3fab0e9d4d7c744d1428921ae3d2b74
#
_cell.length_a   1.000
_cell.length_b   1.000
_cell.length_c   1.000
_cell.angle_alpha   90.00
_cell.angle_beta   90.00
_cell.angle_gamma   90.00
#
_symmetry.space_group_name_H-M   'P 1'
#
loop_
_entity.id
_entity.type
_entity.pdbx_description
1 polymer ?
#
loop_
_entity_poly.entity_id
_entity_poly.type
_entity_poly.pdbx_seq_one_letter_code
_entity_poly.pdbx_strand_id
1 'polypeptide(L)'
;MVDNGFVAGKPNALVQLALDHIHAADTRFNPVVFCGPTGSGKTLLLQTIETLAANSVRVTTAADFARDFAEAVEVDSVDEFRHTFNCLSTLCLDDIQHLAGKLAAQNELCLLIDDFVSNHRHFVATSTDLPVDGGKLCPSLVSRLTQGLMVPIHTIDYSDCLSILQSLSRRYSLALDDDLADFLALHATQQGKNSPAVLLNRCLTRLIAEAEATGHPVTLPLARQLFTDNSLLTAPSLPTIVSCVARCFHLTSKDIRGSSRKQPIVRARGIAMLLARSLTDRSLEDLGRFFGNRDHSTVLHACRRTENLLAEDQDLQSLWRELRCSISQKHFPS
;
A
#
# COMPACT_ATOMS: atom_id res chain seq x y z
N MET A 1 13.47 -4.67 19.02
CA MET A 1 12.23 -4.04 18.54
C MET A 1 12.56 -3.44 17.20
N VAL A 2 12.08 -4.03 16.12
CA VAL A 2 12.37 -3.52 14.77
C VAL A 2 11.37 -2.43 14.46
N ASP A 3 11.85 -1.20 14.34
CA ASP A 3 11.06 0.03 14.19
C ASP A 3 10.72 0.26 12.69
N ASN A 4 9.90 -0.63 12.13
CA ASN A 4 9.58 -0.62 10.69
C ASN A 4 8.17 -0.13 10.35
N GLY A 5 7.61 0.73 11.16
CA GLY A 5 6.37 1.45 10.80
C GLY A 5 5.06 0.72 11.09
N PHE A 6 5.07 -0.58 11.42
CA PHE A 6 3.89 -1.27 11.94
C PHE A 6 3.94 -1.31 13.47
N VAL A 7 3.01 -0.63 14.11
CA VAL A 7 2.85 -0.66 15.56
C VAL A 7 1.69 -1.59 15.87
N ALA A 8 2.01 -2.78 16.39
CA ALA A 8 1.01 -3.67 16.93
C ALA A 8 0.57 -3.12 18.31
N GLY A 9 -0.62 -2.51 18.36
CA GLY A 9 -1.26 -2.21 19.64
C GLY A 9 -1.59 -3.50 20.42
N LYS A 10 -2.00 -3.37 21.69
CA LYS A 10 -2.38 -4.54 22.51
C LYS A 10 -3.35 -5.52 21.84
N PRO A 11 -4.34 -5.07 21.03
CA PRO A 11 -5.24 -5.99 20.32
C PRO A 11 -4.55 -6.81 19.23
N ASN A 12 -3.40 -6.37 18.75
CA ASN A 12 -2.65 -6.99 17.66
C ASN A 12 -1.41 -7.77 18.12
N ALA A 13 -1.37 -8.23 19.37
CA ALA A 13 -0.23 -9.01 19.91
C ALA A 13 0.06 -10.27 19.09
N LEU A 14 -0.97 -10.90 18.51
CA LEU A 14 -0.84 -12.06 17.64
C LEU A 14 -0.13 -11.71 16.33
N VAL A 15 -0.31 -10.48 15.82
CA VAL A 15 0.41 -9.97 14.65
C VAL A 15 1.91 -9.89 14.92
N GLN A 16 2.28 -9.36 16.08
CA GLN A 16 3.69 -9.29 16.47
C GLN A 16 4.31 -10.68 16.60
N LEU A 17 3.61 -11.61 17.25
CA LEU A 17 4.06 -13.00 17.35
C LEU A 17 4.28 -13.63 15.97
N ALA A 18 3.34 -13.44 15.03
CA ALA A 18 3.45 -13.97 13.67
C ALA A 18 4.66 -13.36 12.93
N LEU A 19 4.91 -12.05 13.09
CA LEU A 19 6.09 -11.38 12.50
C LEU A 19 7.39 -11.94 13.08
N ASP A 20 7.46 -12.13 14.38
CA ASP A 20 8.64 -12.68 15.06
C ASP A 20 8.96 -14.09 14.56
N HIS A 21 7.93 -14.95 14.34
CA HIS A 21 8.11 -16.28 13.77
C HIS A 21 8.59 -16.25 12.31
N ILE A 22 7.99 -15.39 11.49
CA ILE A 22 8.42 -15.22 10.08
C ILE A 22 9.86 -14.74 10.03
N HIS A 23 10.24 -13.79 10.86
CA HIS A 23 11.60 -13.26 10.93
C HIS A 23 12.61 -14.32 11.43
N ALA A 24 12.23 -15.15 12.40
CA ALA A 24 13.04 -16.24 12.90
C ALA A 24 13.11 -17.47 11.96
N ALA A 25 12.48 -17.41 10.78
CA ALA A 25 12.31 -18.52 9.86
C ALA A 25 11.65 -19.77 10.51
N ASP A 26 10.78 -19.54 11.49
CA ASP A 26 10.05 -20.59 12.18
C ASP A 26 8.72 -20.92 11.49
N THR A 27 8.66 -22.03 10.80
CA THR A 27 7.51 -22.44 9.96
C THR A 27 6.41 -23.19 10.70
N ARG A 28 6.43 -23.25 12.04
CA ARG A 28 5.41 -23.98 12.84
C ARG A 28 3.96 -23.53 12.58
N PHE A 29 3.78 -22.27 12.21
CA PHE A 29 2.48 -21.65 11.99
C PHE A 29 2.18 -21.38 10.51
N ASN A 30 2.84 -22.08 9.62
CA ASN A 30 2.72 -21.88 8.18
C ASN A 30 1.52 -22.67 7.58
N PRO A 31 0.71 -22.09 6.71
CA PRO A 31 0.71 -20.68 6.25
C PRO A 31 0.23 -19.68 7.30
N VAL A 32 0.60 -18.38 7.12
CA VAL A 32 0.11 -17.29 7.96
C VAL A 32 -0.86 -16.43 7.15
N VAL A 33 -2.07 -16.21 7.67
CA VAL A 33 -3.10 -15.42 7.00
C VAL A 33 -3.54 -14.25 7.89
N PHE A 34 -3.23 -13.04 7.47
CA PHE A 34 -3.66 -11.83 8.14
C PHE A 34 -5.04 -11.40 7.64
N CYS A 35 -6.04 -11.39 8.52
CA CYS A 35 -7.42 -11.07 8.18
C CYS A 35 -7.87 -9.78 8.85
N GLY A 36 -8.45 -8.86 8.08
CA GLY A 36 -8.97 -7.63 8.66
C GLY A 36 -9.56 -6.68 7.63
N PRO A 37 -10.35 -5.71 8.03
CA PRO A 37 -11.05 -4.80 7.13
C PRO A 37 -10.08 -3.99 6.26
N THR A 38 -10.60 -3.41 5.20
CA THR A 38 -9.83 -2.48 4.36
C THR A 38 -9.30 -1.33 5.22
N GLY A 39 -8.02 -0.97 5.03
CA GLY A 39 -7.38 0.09 5.81
C GLY A 39 -6.79 -0.36 7.16
N SER A 40 -6.90 -1.64 7.55
CA SER A 40 -6.28 -2.15 8.80
C SER A 40 -4.76 -2.29 8.75
N GLY A 41 -4.11 -1.97 7.63
CA GLY A 41 -2.64 -2.01 7.51
C GLY A 41 -2.06 -3.31 6.94
N LYS A 42 -2.87 -4.20 6.36
CA LYS A 42 -2.43 -5.50 5.79
C LYS A 42 -1.29 -5.37 4.80
N THR A 43 -1.44 -4.50 3.81
CA THR A 43 -0.40 -4.27 2.79
C THR A 43 0.89 -3.72 3.42
N LEU A 44 0.78 -2.81 4.41
CA LEU A 44 1.93 -2.29 5.14
C LEU A 44 2.64 -3.41 5.91
N LEU A 45 1.89 -4.36 6.45
CA LEU A 45 2.44 -5.53 7.14
C LEU A 45 3.27 -6.40 6.19
N LEU A 46 2.78 -6.68 4.97
CA LEU A 46 3.55 -7.43 3.97
C LEU A 46 4.81 -6.67 3.54
N GLN A 47 4.74 -5.35 3.36
CA GLN A 47 5.92 -4.53 3.08
C GLN A 47 6.94 -4.55 4.22
N THR A 48 6.46 -4.63 5.47
CA THR A 48 7.34 -4.80 6.64
C THR A 48 8.06 -6.14 6.60
N ILE A 49 7.37 -7.23 6.26
CA ILE A 49 7.98 -8.56 6.08
C ILE A 49 9.03 -8.51 4.97
N GLU A 50 8.74 -7.88 3.83
CA GLU A 50 9.68 -7.73 2.72
C GLU A 50 10.94 -6.96 3.12
N THR A 51 10.79 -5.92 3.91
CA THR A 51 11.92 -5.08 4.35
C THR A 51 12.81 -5.77 5.39
N LEU A 52 12.21 -6.63 6.23
CA LEU A 52 12.90 -7.34 7.31
C LEU A 52 13.64 -8.58 6.84
N ALA A 53 13.19 -9.18 5.76
CA ALA A 53 13.76 -10.42 5.25
C ALA A 53 14.87 -10.14 4.22
N ALA A 54 16.06 -10.68 4.46
CA ALA A 54 17.18 -10.58 3.53
C ALA A 54 16.92 -11.44 2.27
N ASN A 55 16.66 -10.79 1.16
CA ASN A 55 16.89 -11.25 -0.23
C ASN A 55 16.13 -12.43 -0.86
N SER A 56 15.09 -13.00 -0.27
CA SER A 56 14.31 -14.04 -0.96
C SER A 56 12.80 -13.96 -0.65
N VAL A 57 12.30 -12.76 -0.47
CA VAL A 57 10.87 -12.49 -0.27
C VAL A 57 10.26 -11.88 -1.52
N ARG A 58 9.11 -12.36 -1.92
CA ARG A 58 8.30 -11.76 -2.98
C ARG A 58 6.94 -11.36 -2.43
N VAL A 59 6.61 -10.09 -2.59
CA VAL A 59 5.26 -9.57 -2.33
C VAL A 59 4.55 -9.35 -3.67
N THR A 60 3.39 -9.94 -3.84
CA THR A 60 2.55 -9.77 -5.03
C THR A 60 1.09 -9.72 -4.63
N THR A 61 0.22 -9.17 -5.49
CA THR A 61 -1.22 -9.22 -5.25
C THR A 61 -1.82 -10.51 -5.82
N ALA A 62 -2.90 -10.98 -5.23
CA ALA A 62 -3.63 -12.13 -5.76
C ALA A 62 -4.18 -11.88 -7.18
N ALA A 63 -4.46 -10.61 -7.52
CA ALA A 63 -4.88 -10.22 -8.86
C ALA A 63 -3.74 -10.36 -9.87
N ASP A 64 -2.53 -9.90 -9.52
CA ASP A 64 -1.34 -10.02 -10.36
C ASP A 64 -0.93 -11.49 -10.51
N PHE A 65 -0.92 -12.26 -9.41
CA PHE A 65 -0.65 -13.70 -9.45
C PHE A 65 -1.56 -14.41 -10.45
N ALA A 66 -2.87 -14.13 -10.39
CA ALA A 66 -3.83 -14.77 -11.28
C ALA A 66 -3.66 -14.34 -12.75
N ARG A 67 -3.24 -13.10 -13.00
CA ARG A 67 -2.96 -12.60 -14.34
C ARG A 67 -1.69 -13.25 -14.89
N ASP A 68 -0.60 -13.23 -14.13
CA ASP A 68 0.69 -13.78 -14.53
C ASP A 68 0.57 -15.30 -14.79
N PHE A 69 -0.24 -16.01 -13.99
CA PHE A 69 -0.56 -17.42 -14.23
C PHE A 69 -1.38 -17.63 -15.51
N ALA A 70 -2.39 -16.80 -15.76
CA ALA A 70 -3.20 -16.91 -16.98
C ALA A 70 -2.35 -16.64 -18.23
N GLU A 71 -1.46 -15.64 -18.20
CA GLU A 71 -0.49 -15.38 -19.27
C GLU A 71 0.43 -16.59 -19.50
N ALA A 72 0.92 -17.21 -18.42
CA ALA A 72 1.78 -18.41 -18.53
C ALA A 72 1.04 -19.62 -19.13
N VAL A 73 -0.25 -19.76 -18.85
CA VAL A 73 -1.08 -20.81 -19.47
C VAL A 73 -1.30 -20.54 -20.95
N GLU A 74 -1.53 -19.29 -21.35
CA GLU A 74 -1.73 -18.92 -22.77
C GLU A 74 -0.50 -19.16 -23.64
N VAL A 75 0.72 -18.99 -23.08
CA VAL A 75 1.97 -19.17 -23.82
C VAL A 75 2.67 -20.51 -23.52
N ASP A 76 1.98 -21.45 -22.84
CA ASP A 76 2.49 -22.77 -22.46
C ASP A 76 3.80 -22.74 -21.64
N SER A 77 3.92 -21.77 -20.74
CA SER A 77 5.13 -21.52 -19.91
C SER A 77 4.85 -21.65 -18.40
N VAL A 78 3.92 -22.53 -18.01
CA VAL A 78 3.53 -22.72 -16.59
C VAL A 78 4.71 -23.17 -15.73
N ASP A 79 5.63 -23.99 -16.29
CA ASP A 79 6.79 -24.44 -15.54
C ASP A 79 7.77 -23.27 -15.28
N GLU A 80 7.94 -22.36 -16.22
CA GLU A 80 8.73 -21.14 -16.01
C GLU A 80 8.10 -20.25 -14.94
N PHE A 81 6.77 -20.09 -14.96
CA PHE A 81 6.04 -19.39 -13.93
C PHE A 81 6.31 -20.00 -12.54
N ARG A 82 6.24 -21.33 -12.39
CA ARG A 82 6.56 -22.02 -11.13
C ARG A 82 8.00 -21.84 -10.71
N HIS A 83 8.94 -21.86 -11.65
CA HIS A 83 10.36 -21.63 -11.38
C HIS A 83 10.63 -20.26 -10.75
N THR A 84 9.81 -19.23 -11.01
CA THR A 84 9.96 -17.91 -10.38
C THR A 84 9.80 -17.91 -8.86
N PHE A 85 9.18 -18.96 -8.29
CA PHE A 85 8.95 -19.12 -6.86
C PHE A 85 9.97 -20.05 -6.18
N ASN A 86 10.79 -20.80 -6.94
CA ASN A 86 11.68 -21.82 -6.38
C ASN A 86 12.77 -21.26 -5.46
N CYS A 87 13.28 -20.06 -5.74
CA CYS A 87 14.35 -19.42 -4.97
C CYS A 87 13.85 -18.60 -3.78
N LEU A 88 12.52 -18.53 -3.58
CA LEU A 88 11.95 -17.71 -2.52
C LEU A 88 11.95 -18.47 -1.19
N SER A 89 12.33 -17.79 -0.12
CA SER A 89 12.12 -18.26 1.26
C SER A 89 10.71 -17.91 1.76
N THR A 90 10.15 -16.81 1.27
CA THR A 90 8.82 -16.33 1.67
C THR A 90 8.05 -15.78 0.48
N LEU A 91 6.82 -16.24 0.32
CA LEU A 91 5.86 -15.68 -0.63
C LEU A 91 4.76 -14.96 0.14
N CYS A 92 4.59 -13.68 -0.13
CA CYS A 92 3.53 -12.84 0.42
C CYS A 92 2.49 -12.54 -0.66
N LEU A 93 1.23 -12.92 -0.43
CA LEU A 93 0.13 -12.71 -1.35
C LEU A 93 -0.89 -11.75 -0.75
N ASP A 94 -1.00 -10.53 -1.31
CA ASP A 94 -1.95 -9.53 -0.83
C ASP A 94 -3.34 -9.72 -1.44
N ASP A 95 -4.37 -9.58 -0.61
CA ASP A 95 -5.79 -9.58 -0.99
C ASP A 95 -6.26 -10.85 -1.72
N ILE A 96 -6.13 -12.01 -1.06
CA ILE A 96 -6.50 -13.33 -1.63
C ILE A 96 -7.95 -13.42 -2.11
N GLN A 97 -8.85 -12.58 -1.60
CA GLN A 97 -10.23 -12.53 -2.05
C GLN A 97 -10.36 -12.17 -3.55
N HIS A 98 -9.34 -11.57 -4.16
CA HIS A 98 -9.32 -11.27 -5.61
C HIS A 98 -9.10 -12.51 -6.49
N LEU A 99 -8.86 -13.68 -5.90
CA LEU A 99 -8.91 -14.97 -6.60
C LEU A 99 -10.34 -15.50 -6.79
N ALA A 100 -11.34 -14.83 -6.23
CA ALA A 100 -12.74 -15.22 -6.38
C ALA A 100 -13.12 -15.45 -7.84
N GLY A 101 -13.68 -16.61 -8.14
CA GLY A 101 -14.09 -17.01 -9.49
C GLY A 101 -12.95 -17.46 -10.43
N LYS A 102 -11.68 -17.40 -10.00
CA LYS A 102 -10.50 -17.78 -10.80
C LYS A 102 -10.00 -19.17 -10.38
N LEU A 103 -10.77 -20.22 -10.65
CA LEU A 103 -10.53 -21.57 -10.12
C LEU A 103 -9.16 -22.13 -10.51
N ALA A 104 -8.70 -21.90 -11.74
CA ALA A 104 -7.39 -22.37 -12.18
C ALA A 104 -6.25 -21.76 -11.36
N ALA A 105 -6.27 -20.44 -11.13
CA ALA A 105 -5.29 -19.77 -10.29
C ALA A 105 -5.38 -20.17 -8.81
N GLN A 106 -6.58 -20.47 -8.29
CA GLN A 106 -6.74 -21.00 -6.94
C GLN A 106 -6.11 -22.40 -6.80
N ASN A 107 -6.29 -23.26 -7.81
CA ASN A 107 -5.69 -24.60 -7.81
C ASN A 107 -4.15 -24.51 -7.90
N GLU A 108 -3.62 -23.63 -8.74
CA GLU A 108 -2.17 -23.40 -8.81
C GLU A 108 -1.60 -22.87 -7.49
N LEU A 109 -2.32 -21.95 -6.84
CA LEU A 109 -1.95 -21.46 -5.53
C LEU A 109 -1.95 -22.57 -4.47
N CYS A 110 -2.88 -23.52 -4.54
CA CYS A 110 -2.87 -24.69 -3.65
C CYS A 110 -1.57 -25.49 -3.79
N LEU A 111 -1.10 -25.72 -5.02
CA LEU A 111 0.15 -26.44 -5.26
C LEU A 111 1.35 -25.68 -4.72
N LEU A 112 1.38 -24.36 -4.90
CA LEU A 112 2.43 -23.50 -4.34
C LEU A 112 2.42 -23.49 -2.81
N ILE A 113 1.26 -23.42 -2.17
CA ILE A 113 1.17 -23.50 -0.70
C ILE A 113 1.73 -24.84 -0.21
N ASP A 114 1.33 -25.94 -0.83
CA ASP A 114 1.81 -27.29 -0.47
C ASP A 114 3.34 -27.39 -0.63
N ASP A 115 3.89 -26.82 -1.70
CA ASP A 115 5.33 -26.78 -1.94
C ASP A 115 6.08 -25.93 -0.91
N PHE A 116 5.56 -24.73 -0.58
CA PHE A 116 6.17 -23.86 0.43
C PHE A 116 6.15 -24.52 1.82
N VAL A 117 5.02 -25.12 2.21
CA VAL A 117 4.90 -25.80 3.50
C VAL A 117 5.82 -27.02 3.58
N SER A 118 5.86 -27.85 2.53
CA SER A 118 6.67 -29.07 2.51
C SER A 118 8.18 -28.80 2.52
N ASN A 119 8.60 -27.68 1.94
CA ASN A 119 10.00 -27.25 1.89
C ASN A 119 10.38 -26.29 3.03
N HIS A 120 9.59 -26.17 4.07
CA HIS A 120 9.81 -25.26 5.20
C HIS A 120 10.04 -23.81 4.78
N ARG A 121 9.32 -23.35 3.77
CA ARG A 121 9.32 -21.97 3.28
C ARG A 121 8.02 -21.28 3.71
N HIS A 122 8.07 -19.98 3.98
CA HIS A 122 6.90 -19.25 4.46
C HIS A 122 5.93 -18.87 3.34
N PHE A 123 4.65 -19.17 3.56
CA PHE A 123 3.55 -18.61 2.79
C PHE A 123 2.75 -17.66 3.68
N VAL A 124 2.65 -16.40 3.27
CA VAL A 124 1.92 -15.36 4.00
C VAL A 124 0.85 -14.79 3.08
N ALA A 125 -0.36 -14.64 3.57
CA ALA A 125 -1.43 -14.05 2.79
C ALA A 125 -2.19 -12.99 3.59
N THR A 126 -2.89 -12.10 2.89
CA THR A 126 -3.87 -11.19 3.49
C THR A 126 -5.26 -11.41 2.94
N SER A 127 -6.27 -11.15 3.77
CA SER A 127 -7.67 -11.21 3.39
C SER A 127 -8.48 -10.10 4.06
N THR A 128 -9.58 -9.67 3.45
CA THR A 128 -10.54 -8.78 4.11
C THR A 128 -11.36 -9.51 5.15
N ASP A 129 -11.69 -10.76 4.89
CA ASP A 129 -12.54 -11.62 5.72
C ASP A 129 -11.81 -12.93 6.04
N LEU A 130 -12.27 -13.62 7.08
CA LEU A 130 -11.80 -14.97 7.35
C LEU A 130 -12.20 -15.89 6.18
N PRO A 131 -11.26 -16.62 5.55
CA PRO A 131 -11.57 -17.48 4.40
C PRO A 131 -12.50 -18.68 4.74
N VAL A 132 -12.91 -18.82 5.98
CA VAL A 132 -13.77 -19.91 6.47
C VAL A 132 -15.25 -19.74 6.08
N ASP A 133 -15.70 -18.50 5.88
CA ASP A 133 -17.14 -18.22 5.71
C ASP A 133 -17.60 -18.32 4.25
N GLY A 134 -17.62 -19.53 3.71
CA GLY A 134 -18.42 -19.93 2.54
C GLY A 134 -18.32 -19.05 1.30
N GLY A 135 -17.22 -18.33 1.18
CA GLY A 135 -17.17 -17.25 0.25
C GLY A 135 -16.91 -17.68 -1.19
N LYS A 136 -15.95 -17.14 -1.77
CA LYS A 136 -15.71 -17.16 -3.21
C LYS A 136 -14.46 -17.97 -3.55
N LEU A 137 -13.80 -18.53 -2.54
CA LEU A 137 -12.61 -19.37 -2.68
C LEU A 137 -13.01 -20.86 -2.67
N CYS A 138 -12.29 -21.68 -3.42
CA CYS A 138 -12.57 -23.11 -3.45
C CYS A 138 -12.23 -23.78 -2.10
N PRO A 139 -12.94 -24.85 -1.70
CA PRO A 139 -12.75 -25.49 -0.41
C PRO A 139 -11.31 -25.99 -0.18
N SER A 140 -10.62 -26.43 -1.23
CA SER A 140 -9.24 -26.90 -1.16
C SER A 140 -8.26 -25.78 -0.78
N LEU A 141 -8.45 -24.57 -1.29
CA LEU A 141 -7.66 -23.42 -0.92
C LEU A 141 -7.95 -22.95 0.51
N VAL A 142 -9.23 -22.88 0.87
CA VAL A 142 -9.66 -22.55 2.25
C VAL A 142 -9.05 -23.52 3.25
N SER A 143 -9.12 -24.83 2.98
CA SER A 143 -8.55 -25.85 3.85
C SER A 143 -7.05 -25.64 4.11
N ARG A 144 -6.26 -25.31 3.08
CA ARG A 144 -4.81 -25.07 3.23
C ARG A 144 -4.53 -23.80 4.03
N LEU A 145 -5.23 -22.71 3.72
CA LEU A 145 -5.06 -21.44 4.43
C LEU A 145 -5.39 -21.57 5.92
N THR A 146 -6.39 -22.39 6.27
CA THR A 146 -6.83 -22.57 7.66
C THR A 146 -6.02 -23.61 8.45
N GLN A 147 -5.14 -24.37 7.80
CA GLN A 147 -4.22 -25.29 8.50
C GLN A 147 -3.15 -24.56 9.31
N GLY A 148 -2.83 -23.34 8.92
CA GLY A 148 -1.83 -22.52 9.60
C GLY A 148 -2.42 -21.52 10.58
N LEU A 149 -1.77 -20.38 10.73
CA LEU A 149 -2.16 -19.34 11.67
C LEU A 149 -3.03 -18.28 11.02
N MET A 150 -4.26 -18.17 11.49
CA MET A 150 -5.17 -17.07 11.12
C MET A 150 -5.02 -15.94 12.12
N VAL A 151 -4.55 -14.80 11.65
CA VAL A 151 -4.24 -13.62 12.48
C VAL A 151 -5.26 -12.52 12.21
N PRO A 152 -6.25 -12.30 13.08
CA PRO A 152 -7.16 -11.19 12.92
C PRO A 152 -6.42 -9.87 13.20
N ILE A 153 -6.56 -8.92 12.27
CA ILE A 153 -6.09 -7.55 12.45
C ILE A 153 -7.29 -6.69 12.82
N HIS A 154 -7.25 -6.15 14.02
CA HIS A 154 -8.27 -5.24 14.51
C HIS A 154 -8.09 -3.83 13.93
N THR A 155 -9.20 -3.11 13.82
CA THR A 155 -9.15 -1.68 13.48
C THR A 155 -8.40 -0.91 14.56
N ILE A 156 -7.61 0.04 14.13
CA ILE A 156 -6.85 0.93 15.01
C ILE A 156 -7.83 1.81 15.78
N ASP A 157 -7.82 1.72 17.09
CA ASP A 157 -8.62 2.56 17.98
C ASP A 157 -7.85 3.82 18.43
N TYR A 158 -8.47 4.62 19.31
CA TYR A 158 -7.85 5.83 19.86
C TYR A 158 -6.56 5.52 20.65
N SER A 159 -6.54 4.47 21.44
CA SER A 159 -5.36 4.08 22.25
C SER A 159 -4.21 3.60 21.38
N ASP A 160 -4.53 2.91 20.29
CA ASP A 160 -3.56 2.50 19.27
C ASP A 160 -3.00 3.73 18.55
N CYS A 161 -3.84 4.73 18.24
CA CYS A 161 -3.39 6.00 17.65
C CYS A 161 -2.36 6.72 18.53
N LEU A 162 -2.57 6.78 19.83
CA LEU A 162 -1.59 7.36 20.78
C LEU A 162 -0.27 6.57 20.79
N SER A 163 -0.33 5.24 20.76
CA SER A 163 0.85 4.38 20.68
C SER A 163 1.63 4.59 19.38
N ILE A 164 0.92 4.73 18.27
CA ILE A 164 1.50 5.04 16.95
C ILE A 164 2.16 6.43 16.98
N LEU A 165 1.49 7.44 17.53
CA LEU A 165 2.04 8.80 17.67
C LEU A 165 3.33 8.81 18.50
N GLN A 166 3.40 8.05 19.60
CA GLN A 166 4.61 7.92 20.40
C GLN A 166 5.77 7.30 19.59
N SER A 167 5.50 6.29 18.79
CA SER A 167 6.51 5.68 17.91
C SER A 167 7.00 6.64 16.84
N LEU A 168 6.07 7.35 16.19
CA LEU A 168 6.38 8.36 15.17
C LEU A 168 7.15 9.54 15.78
N SER A 169 6.78 10.00 16.96
CA SER A 169 7.46 11.05 17.73
C SER A 169 8.94 10.71 17.94
N ARG A 170 9.23 9.48 18.38
CA ARG A 170 10.61 9.00 18.52
C ARG A 170 11.35 8.97 17.19
N ARG A 171 10.69 8.49 16.12
CA ARG A 171 11.28 8.39 14.79
C ARG A 171 11.66 9.75 14.21
N TYR A 172 10.84 10.77 14.43
CA TYR A 172 11.08 12.14 13.94
C TYR A 172 11.83 13.01 14.97
N SER A 173 12.23 12.46 16.13
CA SER A 173 12.85 13.19 17.23
C SER A 173 12.03 14.42 17.65
N LEU A 174 10.70 14.29 17.63
CA LEU A 174 9.74 15.35 17.91
C LEU A 174 9.17 15.17 19.31
N ALA A 175 9.21 16.22 20.13
CA ALA A 175 8.44 16.25 21.38
C ALA A 175 6.97 16.57 21.04
N LEU A 176 6.06 15.64 21.34
CA LEU A 176 4.62 15.84 21.19
C LEU A 176 4.03 16.11 22.57
N ASP A 177 3.32 17.23 22.71
CA ASP A 177 2.50 17.50 23.89
C ASP A 177 1.29 16.58 23.88
N ASP A 178 0.80 16.19 25.07
CA ASP A 178 -0.36 15.31 25.22
C ASP A 178 -1.59 15.86 24.49
N ASP A 179 -1.86 17.17 24.61
CA ASP A 179 -2.98 17.82 23.92
C ASP A 179 -2.90 17.73 22.39
N LEU A 180 -1.69 17.81 21.84
CA LEU A 180 -1.46 17.65 20.40
C LEU A 180 -1.64 16.19 19.96
N ALA A 181 -1.14 15.26 20.77
CA ALA A 181 -1.30 13.83 20.53
C ALA A 181 -2.79 13.42 20.54
N ASP A 182 -3.53 13.90 21.54
CA ASP A 182 -4.96 13.68 21.65
C ASP A 182 -5.74 14.24 20.47
N PHE A 183 -5.43 15.47 20.06
CA PHE A 183 -6.05 16.11 18.90
C PHE A 183 -5.82 15.29 17.61
N LEU A 184 -4.60 14.85 17.36
CA LEU A 184 -4.26 14.06 16.18
C LEU A 184 -4.90 12.66 16.21
N ALA A 185 -4.92 12.00 17.37
CA ALA A 185 -5.56 10.70 17.54
C ALA A 185 -7.07 10.75 17.30
N LEU A 186 -7.75 11.75 17.89
CA LEU A 186 -9.19 11.98 17.64
C LEU A 186 -9.46 12.29 16.16
N HIS A 187 -8.63 13.14 15.57
CA HIS A 187 -8.76 13.48 14.16
C HIS A 187 -8.62 12.26 13.26
N ALA A 188 -7.65 11.37 13.53
CA ALA A 188 -7.41 10.17 12.75
C ALA A 188 -8.56 9.14 12.87
N THR A 189 -9.14 8.98 14.06
CA THR A 189 -10.24 8.03 14.28
C THR A 189 -11.57 8.48 13.68
N GLN A 190 -11.79 9.79 13.54
CA GLN A 190 -13.03 10.35 12.98
C GLN A 190 -13.08 10.29 11.44
N GLN A 191 -11.97 10.19 10.78
CA GLN A 191 -11.86 10.26 9.31
C GLN A 191 -12.18 8.95 8.56
N GLY A 192 -12.74 7.96 9.16
CA GLY A 192 -13.41 6.72 8.69
C GLY A 192 -13.09 6.06 7.34
N LYS A 193 -12.36 6.71 6.46
CA LYS A 193 -12.05 6.22 5.10
C LYS A 193 -10.62 5.73 4.90
N ASN A 194 -9.69 6.13 5.76
CA ASN A 194 -8.26 5.84 5.64
C ASN A 194 -7.76 5.10 6.87
N SER A 195 -6.69 4.32 6.73
CA SER A 195 -6.02 3.75 7.90
C SER A 195 -5.56 4.89 8.84
N PRO A 196 -5.98 4.89 10.10
CA PRO A 196 -5.56 5.93 11.06
C PRO A 196 -4.04 6.07 11.14
N ALA A 197 -3.27 4.97 11.05
CA ALA A 197 -1.81 5.00 11.07
C ALA A 197 -1.22 5.80 9.90
N VAL A 198 -1.73 5.61 8.69
CA VAL A 198 -1.31 6.36 7.49
C VAL A 198 -1.65 7.84 7.64
N LEU A 199 -2.85 8.12 8.18
CA LEU A 199 -3.30 9.48 8.39
C LEU A 199 -2.44 10.21 9.43
N LEU A 200 -2.13 9.55 10.56
CA LEU A 200 -1.26 10.11 11.60
C LEU A 200 0.15 10.43 11.07
N ASN A 201 0.75 9.52 10.30
CA ASN A 201 2.05 9.78 9.70
C ASN A 201 2.00 10.98 8.74
N ARG A 202 0.96 11.10 7.92
CA ARG A 202 0.75 12.26 7.02
C ARG A 202 0.58 13.57 7.81
N CYS A 203 -0.22 13.54 8.87
CA CYS A 203 -0.42 14.72 9.72
C CYS A 203 0.89 15.18 10.35
N LEU A 204 1.66 14.26 10.92
CA LEU A 204 2.96 14.60 11.52
C LEU A 204 3.97 15.11 10.49
N THR A 205 4.12 14.42 9.38
CA THR A 205 5.04 14.86 8.31
C THR A 205 4.68 16.25 7.81
N ARG A 206 3.39 16.56 7.70
CA ARG A 206 2.93 17.88 7.30
C ARG A 206 3.20 18.96 8.35
N LEU A 207 2.92 18.65 9.64
CA LEU A 207 3.22 19.56 10.74
C LEU A 207 4.72 19.89 10.83
N ILE A 208 5.57 18.90 10.65
CA ILE A 208 7.02 19.07 10.65
C ILE A 208 7.44 19.96 9.48
N ALA A 209 6.96 19.68 8.27
CA ALA A 209 7.29 20.47 7.08
C ALA A 209 6.85 21.95 7.21
N GLU A 210 5.67 22.20 7.79
CA GLU A 210 5.16 23.55 8.02
C GLU A 210 5.96 24.26 9.11
N ALA A 211 6.31 23.56 10.19
CA ALA A 211 7.14 24.07 11.26
C ALA A 211 8.54 24.49 10.76
N GLU A 212 9.16 23.66 9.90
CA GLU A 212 10.44 23.95 9.27
C GLU A 212 10.35 25.14 8.30
N ALA A 213 9.27 25.21 7.50
CA ALA A 213 9.06 26.29 6.53
C ALA A 213 8.82 27.65 7.20
N THR A 214 8.14 27.68 8.34
CA THR A 214 7.76 28.92 9.06
C THR A 214 8.71 29.27 10.20
N GLY A 215 9.60 28.36 10.59
CA GLY A 215 10.48 28.52 11.75
C GLY A 215 9.74 28.45 13.10
N HIS A 216 8.52 27.96 13.12
CA HIS A 216 7.70 27.81 14.32
C HIS A 216 7.78 26.38 14.88
N PRO A 217 7.63 26.19 16.21
CA PRO A 217 7.57 24.86 16.77
C PRO A 217 6.29 24.12 16.37
N VAL A 218 6.35 22.78 16.38
CA VAL A 218 5.17 21.92 16.18
C VAL A 218 4.29 22.02 17.42
N THR A 219 3.12 22.62 17.28
CA THR A 219 2.19 22.91 18.41
C THR A 219 0.75 22.61 18.05
N LEU A 220 -0.10 22.45 19.06
CA LEU A 220 -1.54 22.28 18.90
C LEU A 220 -2.22 23.43 18.10
N PRO A 221 -1.91 24.72 18.32
CA PRO A 221 -2.44 25.80 17.49
C PRO A 221 -2.12 25.63 16.01
N LEU A 222 -0.88 25.27 15.67
CA LEU A 222 -0.49 24.99 14.29
C LEU A 222 -1.26 23.81 13.71
N ALA A 223 -1.44 22.72 14.49
CA ALA A 223 -2.23 21.57 14.06
C ALA A 223 -3.70 21.95 13.83
N ARG A 224 -4.29 22.74 14.71
CA ARG A 224 -5.65 23.24 14.53
C ARG A 224 -5.78 24.10 13.28
N GLN A 225 -4.87 25.01 13.05
CA GLN A 225 -4.85 25.81 11.82
C GLN A 225 -4.78 24.96 10.57
N LEU A 226 -3.95 23.91 10.56
CA LEU A 226 -3.74 23.06 9.40
C LEU A 226 -4.85 22.04 9.17
N PHE A 227 -5.54 21.59 10.22
CA PHE A 227 -6.47 20.45 10.16
C PHE A 227 -7.91 20.77 10.51
N THR A 228 -8.23 21.96 11.02
CA THR A 228 -9.63 22.38 11.28
C THR A 228 -10.34 22.83 10.01
N ASP A 229 -9.62 23.39 9.04
CA ASP A 229 -10.15 23.60 7.70
C ASP A 229 -10.24 22.26 6.96
N ASN A 230 -11.43 21.70 6.87
CA ASN A 230 -11.76 20.45 6.17
C ASN A 230 -11.31 20.39 4.69
N SER A 231 -10.82 21.49 4.13
CA SER A 231 -10.30 21.59 2.77
C SER A 231 -8.85 21.08 2.63
N LEU A 232 -8.09 20.92 3.72
CA LEU A 232 -6.63 20.76 3.67
C LEU A 232 -6.15 19.31 3.89
N LEU A 233 -7.02 18.39 4.32
CA LEU A 233 -6.71 16.95 4.44
C LEU A 233 -7.23 16.13 3.25
N THR A 234 -7.95 16.72 2.34
CA THR A 234 -8.32 16.04 1.10
C THR A 234 -7.07 15.86 0.26
N ALA A 235 -6.75 14.60 -0.03
CA ALA A 235 -5.79 14.27 -1.06
C ALA A 235 -6.07 15.15 -2.31
N PRO A 236 -5.05 15.61 -3.02
CA PRO A 236 -5.25 16.44 -4.19
C PRO A 236 -6.22 15.74 -5.15
N SER A 237 -7.18 16.48 -5.69
CA SER A 237 -8.15 15.86 -6.60
C SER A 237 -7.44 15.36 -7.86
N LEU A 238 -7.91 14.24 -8.43
CA LEU A 238 -7.34 13.72 -9.68
C LEU A 238 -7.31 14.78 -10.81
N PRO A 239 -8.34 15.63 -10.99
CA PRO A 239 -8.30 16.75 -11.93
C PRO A 239 -7.17 17.74 -11.63
N THR A 240 -6.89 18.06 -10.37
CA THR A 240 -5.80 18.96 -9.96
C THR A 240 -4.44 18.37 -10.35
N ILE A 241 -4.20 17.08 -10.05
CA ILE A 241 -2.97 16.38 -10.42
C ILE A 241 -2.77 16.43 -11.94
N VAL A 242 -3.80 16.04 -12.71
CA VAL A 242 -3.73 16.04 -14.17
C VAL A 242 -3.51 17.43 -14.73
N SER A 243 -4.15 18.46 -14.17
CA SER A 243 -3.97 19.84 -14.60
C SER A 243 -2.55 20.36 -14.37
N CYS A 244 -1.92 20.00 -13.24
CA CYS A 244 -0.53 20.35 -12.95
C CYS A 244 0.44 19.67 -13.93
N VAL A 245 0.28 18.38 -14.15
CA VAL A 245 1.11 17.62 -15.11
C VAL A 245 0.90 18.14 -16.55
N ALA A 246 -0.35 18.37 -16.95
CA ALA A 246 -0.68 18.89 -18.28
C ALA A 246 0.04 20.21 -18.57
N ARG A 247 0.02 21.15 -17.63
CA ARG A 247 0.72 22.43 -17.76
C ARG A 247 2.23 22.26 -17.87
N CYS A 248 2.83 21.39 -17.06
CA CYS A 248 4.26 21.13 -17.09
C CYS A 248 4.73 20.53 -18.43
N PHE A 249 3.90 19.70 -19.05
CA PHE A 249 4.21 19.07 -20.33
C PHE A 249 3.64 19.82 -21.55
N HIS A 250 3.07 21.02 -21.37
CA HIS A 250 2.39 21.80 -22.40
C HIS A 250 1.30 20.99 -23.13
N LEU A 251 0.55 20.19 -22.38
CA LEU A 251 -0.54 19.34 -22.87
C LEU A 251 -1.88 19.81 -22.28
N THR A 252 -2.98 19.30 -22.82
CA THR A 252 -4.30 19.47 -22.23
C THR A 252 -4.65 18.30 -21.29
N SER A 253 -5.50 18.53 -20.31
CA SER A 253 -6.03 17.47 -19.45
C SER A 253 -6.76 16.37 -20.25
N LYS A 254 -7.33 16.72 -21.40
CA LYS A 254 -7.96 15.76 -22.35
C LYS A 254 -6.93 14.84 -22.99
N ASP A 255 -5.74 15.36 -23.33
CA ASP A 255 -4.66 14.55 -23.92
C ASP A 255 -4.17 13.49 -22.92
N ILE A 256 -3.97 13.88 -21.67
CA ILE A 256 -3.51 12.96 -20.62
C ILE A 256 -4.54 11.86 -20.34
N ARG A 257 -5.84 12.20 -20.29
CA ARG A 257 -6.93 11.25 -20.05
C ARG A 257 -7.33 10.45 -21.30
N GLY A 258 -6.99 10.93 -22.48
CA GLY A 258 -7.37 10.33 -23.75
C GLY A 258 -6.63 9.04 -24.08
N SER A 259 -6.98 8.45 -25.24
CA SER A 259 -6.41 7.20 -25.76
C SER A 259 -5.12 7.36 -26.55
N SER A 260 -4.60 8.58 -26.70
CA SER A 260 -3.39 8.87 -27.49
C SER A 260 -2.19 8.04 -27.04
N ARG A 261 -1.47 7.47 -28.02
CA ARG A 261 -0.25 6.67 -27.84
C ARG A 261 1.04 7.43 -28.16
N LYS A 262 0.96 8.74 -28.42
CA LYS A 262 2.15 9.56 -28.67
C LYS A 262 3.06 9.56 -27.43
N GLN A 263 4.34 9.34 -27.64
CA GLN A 263 5.37 9.19 -26.58
C GLN A 263 5.29 10.29 -25.49
N PRO A 264 5.23 11.61 -25.81
CA PRO A 264 5.16 12.65 -24.78
C PRO A 264 3.89 12.54 -23.93
N ILE A 265 2.74 12.19 -24.54
CA ILE A 265 1.47 12.04 -23.83
C ILE A 265 1.49 10.80 -22.94
N VAL A 266 2.07 9.71 -23.41
CA VAL A 266 2.21 8.47 -22.63
C VAL A 266 3.11 8.71 -21.40
N ARG A 267 4.22 9.44 -21.58
CA ARG A 267 5.13 9.82 -20.48
C ARG A 267 4.42 10.70 -19.44
N ALA A 268 3.75 11.76 -19.87
CA ALA A 268 2.99 12.64 -19.00
C ALA A 268 1.86 11.90 -18.26
N ARG A 269 1.16 10.99 -18.96
CA ARG A 269 0.11 10.14 -18.37
C ARG A 269 0.66 9.21 -17.31
N GLY A 270 1.81 8.56 -17.55
CA GLY A 270 2.47 7.70 -16.57
C GLY A 270 2.83 8.47 -15.30
N ILE A 271 3.40 9.65 -15.44
CA ILE A 271 3.71 10.55 -14.32
C ILE A 271 2.44 10.95 -13.56
N ALA A 272 1.37 11.31 -14.27
CA ALA A 272 0.10 11.67 -13.64
C ALA A 272 -0.53 10.49 -12.88
N MET A 273 -0.46 9.27 -13.43
CA MET A 273 -0.92 8.05 -12.75
C MET A 273 -0.11 7.74 -11.50
N LEU A 274 1.21 7.84 -11.58
CA LEU A 274 2.10 7.58 -10.45
C LEU A 274 1.92 8.64 -9.35
N LEU A 275 1.78 9.94 -9.69
CA LEU A 275 1.44 11.00 -8.74
C LEU A 275 0.08 10.77 -8.09
N ALA A 276 -0.93 10.38 -8.88
CA ALA A 276 -2.25 10.08 -8.37
C ALA A 276 -2.21 8.90 -7.37
N ARG A 277 -1.45 7.85 -7.67
CA ARG A 277 -1.25 6.71 -6.77
C ARG A 277 -0.51 7.09 -5.48
N SER A 278 0.50 7.97 -5.56
CA SER A 278 1.32 8.36 -4.41
C SER A 278 0.67 9.43 -3.52
N LEU A 279 -0.22 10.26 -4.08
CA LEU A 279 -0.80 11.42 -3.39
C LEU A 279 -2.29 11.23 -3.04
N THR A 280 -2.92 10.14 -3.49
CA THR A 280 -4.34 9.86 -3.22
C THR A 280 -4.53 8.42 -2.79
N ASP A 281 -5.61 8.17 -2.03
CA ASP A 281 -6.00 6.82 -1.58
C ASP A 281 -6.95 6.13 -2.59
N ARG A 282 -6.90 6.53 -3.87
CA ARG A 282 -7.75 5.94 -4.92
C ARG A 282 -7.25 4.57 -5.32
N SER A 283 -8.17 3.64 -5.49
CA SER A 283 -7.85 2.31 -6.01
C SER A 283 -7.32 2.40 -7.45
N LEU A 284 -6.54 1.40 -7.88
CA LEU A 284 -6.07 1.32 -9.27
C LEU A 284 -7.24 1.29 -10.27
N GLU A 285 -8.39 0.73 -9.87
CA GLU A 285 -9.61 0.73 -10.67
C GLU A 285 -10.20 2.14 -10.83
N ASP A 286 -10.26 2.93 -9.73
CA ASP A 286 -10.74 4.31 -9.78
C ASP A 286 -9.82 5.17 -10.64
N LEU A 287 -8.51 4.98 -10.51
CA LEU A 287 -7.52 5.62 -11.38
C LEU A 287 -7.74 5.20 -12.84
N GLY A 288 -7.93 3.93 -13.10
CA GLY A 288 -8.21 3.41 -14.44
C GLY A 288 -9.44 4.06 -15.07
N ARG A 289 -10.56 4.12 -14.34
CA ARG A 289 -11.79 4.80 -14.77
C ARG A 289 -11.54 6.26 -15.10
N PHE A 290 -10.80 6.97 -14.24
CA PHE A 290 -10.52 8.39 -14.43
C PHE A 290 -9.61 8.67 -15.63
N PHE A 291 -8.59 7.84 -15.87
CA PHE A 291 -7.63 7.98 -16.97
C PHE A 291 -8.11 7.36 -18.30
N GLY A 292 -9.39 7.32 -18.54
CA GLY A 292 -10.00 6.95 -19.81
C GLY A 292 -10.39 5.46 -19.88
N ASN A 293 -11.01 4.93 -18.83
CA ASN A 293 -11.50 3.55 -18.69
C ASN A 293 -10.41 2.51 -18.99
N ARG A 294 -9.26 2.67 -18.36
CA ARG A 294 -8.15 1.73 -18.46
C ARG A 294 -8.26 0.68 -17.36
N ASP A 295 -7.86 -0.53 -17.69
CA ASP A 295 -7.77 -1.59 -16.70
C ASP A 295 -6.74 -1.26 -15.59
N HIS A 296 -6.99 -1.74 -14.40
CA HIS A 296 -6.09 -1.56 -13.25
C HIS A 296 -4.66 -2.03 -13.54
N SER A 297 -4.50 -3.12 -14.32
CA SER A 297 -3.22 -3.64 -14.80
C SER A 297 -2.47 -2.64 -15.67
N THR A 298 -3.17 -1.93 -16.56
CA THR A 298 -2.60 -0.88 -17.42
C THR A 298 -2.07 0.29 -16.57
N VAL A 299 -2.81 0.67 -15.52
CA VAL A 299 -2.39 1.73 -14.59
C VAL A 299 -1.15 1.30 -13.80
N LEU A 300 -1.14 0.08 -13.27
CA LEU A 300 -0.02 -0.48 -12.53
C LEU A 300 1.24 -0.56 -13.39
N HIS A 301 1.11 -1.08 -14.61
CA HIS A 301 2.22 -1.17 -15.56
C HIS A 301 2.77 0.22 -15.91
N ALA A 302 1.89 1.21 -16.12
CA ALA A 302 2.31 2.60 -16.38
C ALA A 302 3.07 3.18 -15.18
N CYS A 303 2.63 2.91 -13.96
CA CYS A 303 3.31 3.35 -12.74
C CYS A 303 4.71 2.71 -12.62
N ARG A 304 4.83 1.38 -12.72
CA ARG A 304 6.11 0.66 -12.66
C ARG A 304 7.10 1.14 -13.72
N ARG A 305 6.63 1.30 -14.97
CA ARG A 305 7.45 1.83 -16.06
C ARG A 305 7.95 3.24 -15.75
N THR A 306 7.11 4.08 -15.16
CA THR A 306 7.48 5.46 -14.79
C THR A 306 8.46 5.45 -13.61
N GLU A 307 8.30 4.57 -12.63
CA GLU A 307 9.25 4.37 -11.53
C GLU A 307 10.64 3.99 -12.05
N ASN A 308 10.72 3.06 -13.01
CA ASN A 308 11.98 2.68 -13.65
C ASN A 308 12.61 3.87 -14.40
N LEU A 309 11.82 4.62 -15.16
CA LEU A 309 12.32 5.82 -15.85
C LEU A 309 12.82 6.90 -14.88
N LEU A 310 12.18 7.05 -13.71
CA LEU A 310 12.64 7.95 -12.66
C LEU A 310 13.96 7.50 -12.02
N ALA A 311 14.25 6.21 -12.00
CA ALA A 311 15.53 5.69 -11.50
C ALA A 311 16.70 5.97 -12.45
N GLU A 312 16.42 6.10 -13.75
CA GLU A 312 17.45 6.25 -14.81
C GLU A 312 17.66 7.72 -15.25
N ASP A 313 16.67 8.61 -15.06
CA ASP A 313 16.63 9.96 -15.62
C ASP A 313 16.58 11.01 -14.49
N GLN A 314 17.72 11.68 -14.23
CA GLN A 314 17.86 12.70 -13.19
C GLN A 314 16.99 13.95 -13.45
N ASP A 315 16.80 14.34 -14.70
CA ASP A 315 15.96 15.49 -15.07
C ASP A 315 14.49 15.17 -14.75
N LEU A 316 14.08 13.93 -15.03
CA LEU A 316 12.75 13.46 -14.70
C LEU A 316 12.53 13.36 -13.19
N GLN A 317 13.54 12.98 -12.42
CA GLN A 317 13.48 13.02 -10.95
C GLN A 317 13.28 14.42 -10.40
N SER A 318 14.00 15.38 -10.94
CA SER A 318 13.88 16.80 -10.56
C SER A 318 12.47 17.31 -10.85
N LEU A 319 11.97 17.04 -12.05
CA LEU A 319 10.62 17.37 -12.46
C LEU A 319 9.54 16.69 -11.58
N TRP A 320 9.76 15.44 -11.20
CA TRP A 320 8.89 14.72 -10.28
C TRP A 320 8.79 15.40 -8.91
N ARG A 321 9.95 15.82 -8.36
CA ARG A 321 9.99 16.53 -7.07
C ARG A 321 9.27 17.87 -7.15
N GLU A 322 9.51 18.65 -8.21
CA GLU A 322 8.83 19.92 -8.46
C GLU A 322 7.31 19.76 -8.59
N LEU A 323 6.85 18.78 -9.38
CA LEU A 323 5.44 18.50 -9.54
C LEU A 323 4.80 18.11 -8.21
N ARG A 324 5.44 17.22 -7.46
CA ARG A 324 4.96 16.79 -6.14
C ARG A 324 4.85 17.96 -5.18
N CYS A 325 5.86 18.83 -5.13
CA CYS A 325 5.87 20.04 -4.31
C CYS A 325 4.78 21.02 -4.77
N SER A 326 4.67 21.29 -6.07
CA SER A 326 3.67 22.21 -6.65
C SER A 326 2.22 21.72 -6.46
N ILE A 327 1.98 20.42 -6.50
CA ILE A 327 0.65 19.84 -6.25
C ILE A 327 0.29 19.96 -4.77
N SER A 328 1.26 19.73 -3.90
CA SER A 328 1.09 19.93 -2.46
C SER A 328 0.90 21.40 -2.09
N GLN A 329 1.62 22.33 -2.71
CA GLN A 329 1.51 23.77 -2.46
C GLN A 329 0.25 24.40 -3.08
N LYS A 330 -0.27 23.91 -4.19
CA LYS A 330 -1.51 24.46 -4.80
C LYS A 330 -2.79 24.18 -4.03
N HIS A 331 -2.72 23.40 -3.01
CA HIS A 331 -3.78 23.30 -1.99
C HIS A 331 -3.69 24.42 -0.94
N PHE A 332 -2.71 25.38 -1.10
CA PHE A 332 -2.61 26.58 -0.30
C PHE A 332 -2.92 27.79 -1.20
N PRO A 333 -4.10 28.43 -1.12
CA PRO A 333 -4.24 29.80 -1.58
C PRO A 333 -3.42 30.70 -0.63
N SER A 334 -2.59 31.55 -1.24
CA SER A 334 -1.86 32.65 -0.59
C SER A 334 -2.81 33.53 0.21
#